data_189a9ec4dec4cb8ec6d55aef741be82f
#
_entry.id   189a9ec4dec4cb8ec6d55aef741be82f
#
_cell.length_a   1.000
_cell.length_b   1.000
_cell.length_c   1.000
_cell.angle_alpha   90.00
_cell.angle_beta   90.00
_cell.angle_gamma   90.00
#
_symmetry.space_group_name_H-M   'P 1'
#
loop_
_entity.id
_entity.type
_entity.pdbx_description
1 polymer ?
#
loop_
_entity_poly.entity_id
_entity_poly.type
_entity_poly.pdbx_seq_one_letter_code
_entity_poly.pdbx_strand_id
1 'polypeptide(L)'
;MVGNVSARLTEKGSGIGLNPAQIGVAAAIYITGACLGALFFGHLTDRFGRRNLFMLTLAVYLVSTVATAFAFAPWYFFVTRFFTGAGIGGEYAAINSAIDELIPARVRGRVDLIINGTYWLGSAAGAAGALVVLDTSNFPANIGWRLAFGIGAIFGIFVLLVRRNVPESPRWLFIHGRDEEAEQIVREIEEAVESETGKPLPEPDGPPLKIRQRHAISFLEIAKVAFVRYPRRAVLGLALFIGQAFLYNGVTFNLGTLLSEFYGVQSAKVPLFFILWALSNFLGPLLLGRLFDTVGRKPMITLTYIGSAVAVVVLAVVFAAHTGGPWTFIAVLAVAFFIASAGASAAYLTVSEIFPMETRALAIAFFYAVGTAIGGISGPLLFGQLINSGQREMAVWSFVIGAIVMAVAGLVELWLGIAAEQRPLEELALPLTVADAEDQDQPAQGQRPTS
;
A
#
# COMPACT_ATOMS: atom_id res chain seq x y z
N MET A 1 2.73 -4.60 -13.08
CA MET A 1 3.46 -4.85 -14.37
C MET A 1 4.59 -5.86 -14.24
N VAL A 2 5.64 -5.62 -13.39
CA VAL A 2 6.81 -6.54 -13.35
C VAL A 2 6.42 -8.00 -13.14
N GLY A 3 5.53 -8.31 -12.20
CA GLY A 3 5.08 -9.69 -11.98
C GLY A 3 4.45 -10.35 -13.21
N ASN A 4 3.66 -9.61 -13.99
CA ASN A 4 3.04 -10.12 -15.23
C ASN A 4 4.07 -10.46 -16.31
N VAL A 5 5.17 -9.71 -16.37
CA VAL A 5 6.22 -9.88 -17.39
C VAL A 5 7.44 -10.64 -16.86
N SER A 6 7.47 -11.01 -15.57
CA SER A 6 8.65 -11.62 -14.93
C SER A 6 9.12 -12.89 -15.66
N ALA A 7 8.19 -13.77 -16.02
CA ALA A 7 8.51 -14.97 -16.81
C ALA A 7 9.12 -14.62 -18.18
N ARG A 8 8.58 -13.59 -18.87
CA ARG A 8 9.14 -13.12 -20.16
C ARG A 8 10.54 -12.54 -19.99
N LEU A 9 10.80 -11.79 -18.92
CA LEU A 9 12.12 -11.20 -18.66
C LEU A 9 13.22 -12.26 -18.39
N THR A 10 12.83 -13.45 -17.94
CA THR A 10 13.78 -14.56 -17.71
C THR A 10 14.09 -15.37 -18.98
N GLU A 11 13.33 -15.22 -20.06
CA GLU A 11 13.58 -15.90 -21.31
C GLU A 11 14.77 -15.30 -22.06
N LYS A 12 15.58 -16.14 -22.72
CA LYS A 12 16.74 -15.71 -23.54
C LYS A 12 16.32 -14.75 -24.67
N GLY A 13 15.11 -14.88 -25.19
CA GLY A 13 14.56 -14.02 -26.25
C GLY A 13 14.07 -12.66 -25.77
N SER A 14 14.09 -12.34 -24.48
CA SER A 14 13.62 -11.07 -23.92
C SER A 14 14.48 -9.86 -24.28
N GLY A 15 15.73 -10.08 -24.66
CA GLY A 15 16.72 -9.03 -24.94
C GLY A 15 17.36 -8.43 -23.68
N ILE A 16 16.95 -8.86 -22.46
CA ILE A 16 17.57 -8.45 -21.20
C ILE A 16 18.06 -9.65 -20.37
N GLY A 17 17.37 -10.80 -20.46
CA GLY A 17 17.81 -12.10 -19.92
C GLY A 17 18.06 -12.14 -18.42
N LEU A 18 17.11 -11.68 -17.61
CA LEU A 18 17.19 -11.74 -16.15
C LEU A 18 17.02 -13.19 -15.66
N ASN A 19 17.66 -13.54 -14.54
CA ASN A 19 17.35 -14.77 -13.83
C ASN A 19 16.31 -14.52 -12.70
N PRO A 20 15.70 -15.57 -12.10
CA PRO A 20 14.71 -15.43 -11.05
C PRO A 20 15.19 -14.61 -9.84
N ALA A 21 16.47 -14.78 -9.44
CA ALA A 21 17.04 -13.98 -8.36
C ALA A 21 17.10 -12.49 -8.72
N GLN A 22 17.45 -12.16 -9.97
CA GLN A 22 17.47 -10.77 -10.46
C GLN A 22 16.07 -10.16 -10.56
N ILE A 23 15.02 -10.94 -10.80
CA ILE A 23 13.63 -10.47 -10.67
C ILE A 23 13.34 -10.06 -9.22
N GLY A 24 13.75 -10.87 -8.24
CA GLY A 24 13.65 -10.53 -6.82
C GLY A 24 14.44 -9.26 -6.47
N VAL A 25 15.66 -9.11 -7.00
CA VAL A 25 16.48 -7.89 -6.81
C VAL A 25 15.81 -6.66 -7.44
N ALA A 26 15.25 -6.77 -8.64
CA ALA A 26 14.53 -5.67 -9.30
C ALA A 26 13.32 -5.21 -8.47
N ALA A 27 12.60 -6.16 -7.88
CA ALA A 27 11.49 -5.89 -6.96
C ALA A 27 11.98 -5.20 -5.68
N ALA A 28 13.05 -5.71 -5.07
CA ALA A 28 13.64 -5.12 -3.87
C ALA A 28 14.11 -3.67 -4.10
N ILE A 29 14.74 -3.40 -5.24
CA ILE A 29 15.18 -2.05 -5.64
C ILE A 29 13.97 -1.13 -5.86
N TYR A 30 12.92 -1.61 -6.52
CA TYR A 30 11.67 -0.87 -6.68
C TYR A 30 11.05 -0.49 -5.32
N ILE A 31 10.99 -1.44 -4.38
CA ILE A 31 10.43 -1.21 -3.05
C ILE A 31 11.33 -0.28 -2.24
N THR A 32 12.66 -0.40 -2.35
CA THR A 32 13.59 0.55 -1.74
C THR A 32 13.31 1.96 -2.24
N GLY A 33 13.10 2.12 -3.56
CA GLY A 33 12.67 3.39 -4.15
C GLY A 33 11.36 3.87 -3.55
N ALA A 34 10.35 2.99 -3.39
CA ALA A 34 9.05 3.36 -2.83
C ALA A 34 9.15 3.81 -1.35
N CYS A 35 9.95 3.14 -0.54
CA CYS A 35 10.18 3.53 0.85
C CYS A 35 10.88 4.89 0.96
N LEU A 36 11.96 5.08 0.22
CA LEU A 36 12.69 6.35 0.19
C LEU A 36 11.85 7.47 -0.42
N GLY A 37 11.09 7.17 -1.47
CA GLY A 37 10.15 8.10 -2.10
C GLY A 37 9.04 8.53 -1.15
N ALA A 38 8.46 7.60 -0.37
CA ALA A 38 7.45 7.92 0.63
C ALA A 38 7.98 8.90 1.69
N LEU A 39 9.20 8.69 2.17
CA LEU A 39 9.84 9.58 3.14
C LEU A 39 10.19 10.93 2.53
N PHE A 40 10.81 10.94 1.35
CA PHE A 40 11.26 12.16 0.69
C PHE A 40 10.09 13.02 0.21
N PHE A 41 9.18 12.46 -0.57
CA PHE A 41 8.03 13.19 -1.09
C PHE A 41 6.98 13.47 -0.02
N GLY A 42 6.84 12.60 0.99
CA GLY A 42 5.99 12.85 2.15
C GLY A 42 6.38 14.14 2.87
N HIS A 43 7.69 14.34 3.12
CA HIS A 43 8.19 15.59 3.70
C HIS A 43 7.98 16.81 2.78
N LEU A 44 8.17 16.64 1.47
CA LEU A 44 7.93 17.72 0.52
C LEU A 44 6.45 18.08 0.38
N THR A 45 5.54 17.12 0.61
CA THR A 45 4.09 17.35 0.54
C THR A 45 3.63 18.39 1.54
N ASP A 46 4.17 18.37 2.74
CA ASP A 46 3.85 19.36 3.77
C ASP A 46 4.35 20.76 3.40
N ARG A 47 5.43 20.86 2.62
CA ARG A 47 6.03 22.14 2.25
C ARG A 47 5.45 22.76 0.98
N PHE A 48 5.19 21.96 -0.06
CA PHE A 48 4.82 22.43 -1.41
C PHE A 48 3.34 22.18 -1.78
N GLY A 49 2.58 21.57 -0.90
CA GLY A 49 1.18 21.23 -1.13
C GLY A 49 1.00 19.84 -1.74
N ARG A 50 -0.17 19.28 -1.48
CA ARG A 50 -0.50 17.90 -1.88
C ARG A 50 -0.67 17.78 -3.39
N ARG A 51 -1.34 18.75 -4.03
CA ARG A 51 -1.60 18.77 -5.48
C ARG A 51 -0.31 18.78 -6.29
N ASN A 52 0.62 19.67 -5.96
CA ASN A 52 1.87 19.81 -6.71
C ASN A 52 2.76 18.57 -6.59
N LEU A 53 2.83 18.01 -5.39
CA LEU A 53 3.61 16.79 -5.16
C LEU A 53 2.96 15.57 -5.84
N PHE A 54 1.65 15.49 -5.88
CA PHE A 54 0.95 14.48 -6.64
C PHE A 54 1.32 14.50 -8.13
N MET A 55 1.37 15.69 -8.72
CA MET A 55 1.76 15.85 -10.13
C MET A 55 3.23 15.47 -10.36
N LEU A 56 4.12 15.87 -9.44
CA LEU A 56 5.54 15.57 -9.53
C LEU A 56 5.83 14.06 -9.38
N THR A 57 5.26 13.41 -8.36
CA THR A 57 5.47 11.98 -8.11
C THR A 57 4.92 11.13 -9.25
N LEU A 58 3.77 11.49 -9.79
CA LEU A 58 3.19 10.84 -10.96
C LEU A 58 4.07 11.05 -12.21
N ALA A 59 4.61 12.25 -12.42
CA ALA A 59 5.56 12.51 -13.53
C ALA A 59 6.83 11.66 -13.40
N VAL A 60 7.43 11.57 -12.21
CA VAL A 60 8.59 10.71 -11.94
C VAL A 60 8.28 9.24 -12.23
N TYR A 61 7.13 8.75 -11.77
CA TYR A 61 6.67 7.40 -12.03
C TYR A 61 6.49 7.13 -13.54
N LEU A 62 5.83 8.03 -14.27
CA LEU A 62 5.57 7.88 -15.70
C LEU A 62 6.86 7.89 -16.54
N VAL A 63 7.72 8.89 -16.32
CA VAL A 63 9.00 9.00 -17.04
C VAL A 63 9.85 7.75 -16.81
N SER A 64 9.92 7.29 -15.55
CA SER A 64 10.69 6.08 -15.21
C SER A 64 10.08 4.80 -15.80
N THR A 65 8.75 4.72 -15.90
CA THR A 65 8.06 3.59 -16.52
C THR A 65 8.31 3.57 -18.04
N VAL A 66 8.25 4.71 -18.71
CA VAL A 66 8.62 4.83 -20.13
C VAL A 66 10.09 4.46 -20.32
N ALA A 67 10.98 5.00 -19.50
CA ALA A 67 12.41 4.66 -19.56
C ALA A 67 12.66 3.16 -19.41
N THR A 68 11.88 2.47 -18.58
CA THR A 68 11.99 1.01 -18.42
C THR A 68 11.71 0.26 -19.72
N ALA A 69 10.81 0.74 -20.57
CA ALA A 69 10.53 0.13 -21.87
C ALA A 69 11.77 0.12 -22.80
N PHE A 70 12.72 1.01 -22.57
CA PHE A 70 13.99 1.10 -23.32
C PHE A 70 15.15 0.39 -22.65
N ALA A 71 14.92 -0.42 -21.61
CA ALA A 71 15.99 -1.11 -20.91
C ALA A 71 16.71 -2.10 -21.85
N PHE A 72 18.03 -1.96 -21.89
CA PHE A 72 18.96 -2.76 -22.72
C PHE A 72 19.89 -3.62 -21.89
N ALA A 73 19.94 -3.40 -20.56
CA ALA A 73 20.79 -4.12 -19.63
C ALA A 73 20.12 -4.22 -18.24
N PRO A 74 20.47 -5.24 -17.42
CA PRO A 74 19.90 -5.40 -16.08
C PRO A 74 20.06 -4.17 -15.18
N TRP A 75 21.23 -3.55 -15.16
CA TRP A 75 21.49 -2.36 -14.32
C TRP A 75 20.58 -1.18 -14.67
N TYR A 76 20.33 -0.95 -15.98
CA TYR A 76 19.43 0.11 -16.43
C TYR A 76 17.98 -0.17 -15.99
N PHE A 77 17.55 -1.43 -16.12
CA PHE A 77 16.25 -1.86 -15.61
C PHE A 77 16.12 -1.61 -14.11
N PHE A 78 17.14 -1.91 -13.32
CA PHE A 78 17.14 -1.69 -11.88
C PHE A 78 17.03 -0.20 -11.51
N VAL A 79 17.81 0.66 -12.18
CA VAL A 79 17.77 2.12 -11.95
C VAL A 79 16.38 2.68 -12.25
N THR A 80 15.79 2.32 -13.38
CA THR A 80 14.44 2.78 -13.73
C THR A 80 13.38 2.23 -12.78
N ARG A 81 13.55 1.03 -12.23
CA ARG A 81 12.67 0.47 -11.20
C ARG A 81 12.75 1.24 -9.89
N PHE A 82 13.95 1.68 -9.50
CA PHE A 82 14.11 2.53 -8.31
C PHE A 82 13.29 3.81 -8.41
N PHE A 83 13.43 4.57 -9.49
CA PHE A 83 12.69 5.82 -9.69
C PHE A 83 11.18 5.59 -9.88
N THR A 84 10.77 4.49 -10.52
CA THR A 84 9.35 4.12 -10.58
C THR A 84 8.79 3.88 -9.18
N GLY A 85 9.54 3.17 -8.34
CA GLY A 85 9.18 2.97 -6.93
C GLY A 85 9.10 4.29 -6.18
N ALA A 86 10.11 5.16 -6.32
CA ALA A 86 10.15 6.45 -5.63
C ALA A 86 8.92 7.33 -5.94
N GLY A 87 8.49 7.37 -7.21
CA GLY A 87 7.27 8.07 -7.59
C GLY A 87 6.01 7.51 -6.93
N ILE A 88 5.83 6.19 -6.95
CA ILE A 88 4.65 5.54 -6.35
C ILE A 88 4.63 5.69 -4.82
N GLY A 89 5.80 5.55 -4.15
CA GLY A 89 5.86 5.63 -2.69
C GLY A 89 5.34 6.94 -2.14
N GLY A 90 5.62 8.06 -2.83
CA GLY A 90 5.14 9.39 -2.43
C GLY A 90 3.62 9.57 -2.52
N GLU A 91 2.93 8.77 -3.33
CA GLU A 91 1.47 8.89 -3.51
C GLU A 91 0.67 8.27 -2.36
N TYR A 92 1.11 7.15 -1.81
CA TYR A 92 0.31 6.39 -0.84
C TYR A 92 -0.06 7.17 0.42
N ALA A 93 0.89 7.91 0.99
CA ALA A 93 0.65 8.71 2.18
C ALA A 93 -0.38 9.83 1.92
N ALA A 94 -0.29 10.49 0.76
CA ALA A 94 -1.17 11.58 0.39
C ALA A 94 -2.60 11.11 0.12
N ILE A 95 -2.79 9.96 -0.56
CA ILE A 95 -4.11 9.40 -0.86
C ILE A 95 -4.82 8.98 0.43
N ASN A 96 -4.18 8.18 1.28
CA ASN A 96 -4.83 7.68 2.49
C ASN A 96 -5.18 8.82 3.46
N SER A 97 -4.28 9.83 3.60
CA SER A 97 -4.59 11.02 4.40
C SER A 97 -5.81 11.80 3.87
N ALA A 98 -5.95 11.92 2.54
CA ALA A 98 -7.11 12.59 1.95
C ALA A 98 -8.42 11.82 2.18
N ILE A 99 -8.40 10.48 2.08
CA ILE A 99 -9.56 9.63 2.37
C ILE A 99 -10.02 9.83 3.81
N ASP A 100 -9.09 9.80 4.78
CA ASP A 100 -9.40 9.94 6.19
C ASP A 100 -10.02 11.29 6.55
N GLU A 101 -9.62 12.35 5.85
CA GLU A 101 -10.12 13.70 6.08
C GLU A 101 -11.53 13.95 5.50
N LEU A 102 -11.85 13.29 4.37
CA LEU A 102 -13.07 13.54 3.62
C LEU A 102 -14.19 12.55 3.90
N ILE A 103 -13.88 11.37 4.46
CA ILE A 103 -14.86 10.30 4.64
C ILE A 103 -15.39 10.25 6.07
N PRO A 104 -16.73 10.26 6.27
CA PRO A 104 -17.34 10.17 7.61
C PRO A 104 -16.95 8.89 8.33
N ALA A 105 -16.71 8.96 9.65
CA ALA A 105 -16.28 7.85 10.51
C ALA A 105 -17.13 6.58 10.36
N ARG A 106 -18.45 6.76 10.16
CA ARG A 106 -19.43 5.67 10.02
C ARG A 106 -19.15 4.70 8.87
N VAL A 107 -18.56 5.18 7.78
CA VAL A 107 -18.34 4.39 6.55
C VAL A 107 -16.88 4.41 6.09
N ARG A 108 -15.99 5.05 6.84
CA ARG A 108 -14.58 5.25 6.48
C ARG A 108 -13.89 3.94 6.16
N GLY A 109 -14.03 2.92 7.02
CA GLY A 109 -13.40 1.63 6.82
C GLY A 109 -13.79 0.98 5.50
N ARG A 110 -15.10 0.90 5.23
CA ARG A 110 -15.58 0.34 3.96
C ARG A 110 -15.06 1.11 2.75
N VAL A 111 -15.12 2.42 2.79
CA VAL A 111 -14.70 3.28 1.67
C VAL A 111 -13.20 3.18 1.45
N ASP A 112 -12.40 3.26 2.53
CA ASP A 112 -10.94 3.13 2.46
C ASP A 112 -10.51 1.78 1.87
N LEU A 113 -11.09 0.67 2.35
CA LEU A 113 -10.79 -0.65 1.83
C LEU A 113 -11.16 -0.81 0.35
N ILE A 114 -12.29 -0.25 -0.08
CA ILE A 114 -12.71 -0.30 -1.49
C ILE A 114 -11.75 0.52 -2.36
N ILE A 115 -11.41 1.75 -1.96
CA ILE A 115 -10.50 2.61 -2.73
C ILE A 115 -9.12 1.95 -2.86
N ASN A 116 -8.55 1.46 -1.77
CA ASN A 116 -7.30 0.71 -1.82
C ASN A 116 -7.43 -0.57 -2.67
N GLY A 117 -8.59 -1.24 -2.62
CA GLY A 117 -8.90 -2.40 -3.43
C GLY A 117 -8.93 -2.12 -4.94
N THR A 118 -9.26 -0.90 -5.40
CA THR A 118 -9.31 -0.55 -6.83
C THR A 118 -7.95 -0.68 -7.52
N TYR A 119 -6.84 -0.63 -6.78
CA TYR A 119 -5.51 -0.95 -7.30
C TYR A 119 -5.49 -2.30 -8.04
N TRP A 120 -6.24 -3.29 -7.53
CA TRP A 120 -6.28 -4.62 -8.12
C TRP A 120 -7.10 -4.69 -9.40
N LEU A 121 -8.10 -3.82 -9.58
CA LEU A 121 -8.79 -3.67 -10.88
C LEU A 121 -7.81 -3.14 -11.94
N GLY A 122 -7.01 -2.13 -11.60
CA GLY A 122 -5.95 -1.65 -12.47
C GLY A 122 -4.91 -2.74 -12.80
N SER A 123 -4.58 -3.59 -11.81
CA SER A 123 -3.68 -4.74 -12.02
C SER A 123 -4.28 -5.78 -12.97
N ALA A 124 -5.58 -6.09 -12.82
CA ALA A 124 -6.30 -7.00 -13.72
C ALA A 124 -6.39 -6.45 -15.16
N ALA A 125 -6.71 -5.17 -15.30
CA ALA A 125 -6.75 -4.51 -16.62
C ALA A 125 -5.36 -4.49 -17.29
N GLY A 126 -4.31 -4.20 -16.50
CA GLY A 126 -2.93 -4.27 -16.98
C GLY A 126 -2.50 -5.69 -17.39
N ALA A 127 -2.98 -6.71 -16.68
CA ALA A 127 -2.73 -8.11 -17.05
C ALA A 127 -3.51 -8.49 -18.33
N ALA A 128 -4.75 -8.02 -18.50
CA ALA A 128 -5.52 -8.23 -19.73
C ALA A 128 -4.81 -7.61 -20.95
N GLY A 129 -4.29 -6.39 -20.82
CA GLY A 129 -3.45 -5.79 -21.88
C GLY A 129 -2.18 -6.57 -22.14
N ALA A 130 -1.55 -7.13 -21.09
CA ALA A 130 -0.34 -7.94 -21.22
C ALA A 130 -0.57 -9.26 -21.97
N LEU A 131 -1.79 -9.85 -21.92
CA LEU A 131 -2.12 -11.04 -22.74
C LEU A 131 -1.93 -10.78 -24.23
N VAL A 132 -2.28 -9.59 -24.69
CA VAL A 132 -2.18 -9.22 -26.12
C VAL A 132 -0.72 -8.96 -26.50
N VAL A 133 0.00 -8.18 -25.68
CA VAL A 133 1.35 -7.72 -26.04
C VAL A 133 2.45 -8.77 -25.76
N LEU A 134 2.22 -9.74 -24.87
CA LEU A 134 3.17 -10.83 -24.60
C LEU A 134 2.97 -12.03 -25.51
N ASP A 135 1.91 -12.06 -26.30
CA ASP A 135 1.72 -13.10 -27.30
C ASP A 135 2.72 -12.93 -28.44
N THR A 136 3.56 -13.94 -28.63
CA THR A 136 4.61 -13.92 -29.66
C THR A 136 4.06 -14.03 -31.08
N SER A 137 2.77 -14.36 -31.26
CA SER A 137 2.11 -14.26 -32.56
C SER A 137 1.85 -12.81 -32.97
N ASN A 138 1.69 -11.92 -32.00
CA ASN A 138 1.41 -10.50 -32.23
C ASN A 138 2.70 -9.65 -32.23
N PHE A 139 3.59 -9.92 -31.26
CA PHE A 139 4.82 -9.11 -31.07
C PHE A 139 6.01 -10.00 -30.72
N PRO A 140 7.22 -9.69 -31.24
CA PRO A 140 8.43 -10.40 -30.85
C PRO A 140 8.66 -10.38 -29.34
N ALA A 141 9.28 -11.44 -28.79
CA ALA A 141 9.49 -11.64 -27.38
C ALA A 141 10.23 -10.47 -26.68
N ASN A 142 11.14 -9.81 -27.37
CA ASN A 142 11.92 -8.66 -26.89
C ASN A 142 11.14 -7.32 -26.95
N ILE A 143 10.02 -7.26 -27.68
CA ILE A 143 9.19 -6.04 -27.82
C ILE A 143 7.96 -6.10 -26.90
N GLY A 144 7.29 -7.25 -26.80
CA GLY A 144 6.02 -7.37 -26.08
C GLY A 144 6.06 -6.84 -24.65
N TRP A 145 7.04 -7.19 -23.87
CA TRP A 145 7.15 -6.68 -22.48
C TRP A 145 7.44 -5.17 -22.40
N ARG A 146 8.14 -4.61 -23.40
CA ARG A 146 8.41 -3.17 -23.50
C ARG A 146 7.12 -2.40 -23.76
N LEU A 147 6.28 -2.92 -24.67
CA LEU A 147 4.94 -2.36 -24.96
C LEU A 147 4.04 -2.41 -23.72
N ALA A 148 4.13 -3.46 -22.88
CA ALA A 148 3.38 -3.54 -21.63
C ALA A 148 3.69 -2.36 -20.71
N PHE A 149 4.95 -1.95 -20.59
CA PHE A 149 5.33 -0.74 -19.85
C PHE A 149 4.89 0.55 -20.54
N GLY A 150 5.01 0.64 -21.86
CA GLY A 150 4.59 1.80 -22.65
C GLY A 150 3.09 2.09 -22.57
N ILE A 151 2.24 1.06 -22.69
CA ILE A 151 0.78 1.19 -22.54
C ILE A 151 0.42 1.66 -21.12
N GLY A 152 1.09 1.13 -20.10
CA GLY A 152 0.90 1.60 -18.72
C GLY A 152 1.18 3.10 -18.55
N ALA A 153 2.16 3.63 -19.28
CA ALA A 153 2.45 5.06 -19.27
C ALA A 153 1.35 5.91 -19.93
N ILE A 154 0.69 5.41 -20.99
CA ILE A 154 -0.43 6.12 -21.63
C ILE A 154 -1.59 6.29 -20.64
N PHE A 155 -1.96 5.24 -19.92
CA PHE A 155 -2.97 5.34 -18.85
C PHE A 155 -2.54 6.32 -17.74
N GLY A 156 -1.26 6.36 -17.40
CA GLY A 156 -0.74 7.32 -16.44
C GLY A 156 -0.84 8.78 -16.91
N ILE A 157 -0.65 9.06 -18.21
CA ILE A 157 -0.88 10.42 -18.77
C ILE A 157 -2.35 10.81 -18.61
N PHE A 158 -3.29 9.90 -18.86
CA PHE A 158 -4.71 10.16 -18.63
C PHE A 158 -5.00 10.51 -17.18
N VAL A 159 -4.42 9.77 -16.23
CA VAL A 159 -4.54 10.08 -14.79
C VAL A 159 -3.95 11.46 -14.46
N LEU A 160 -2.81 11.82 -15.06
CA LEU A 160 -2.20 13.13 -14.90
C LEU A 160 -3.15 14.27 -15.32
N LEU A 161 -3.85 14.09 -16.45
CA LEU A 161 -4.81 15.07 -16.96
C LEU A 161 -6.04 15.21 -16.04
N VAL A 162 -6.56 14.10 -15.52
CA VAL A 162 -7.70 14.11 -14.58
C VAL A 162 -7.30 14.78 -13.26
N ARG A 163 -6.14 14.44 -12.72
CA ARG A 163 -5.65 15.00 -11.44
C ARG A 163 -5.33 16.48 -11.48
N ARG A 164 -5.07 17.03 -12.64
CA ARG A 164 -4.84 18.49 -12.79
C ARG A 164 -6.00 19.33 -12.23
N ASN A 165 -7.21 18.78 -12.23
CA ASN A 165 -8.42 19.46 -11.78
C ASN A 165 -8.74 19.24 -10.29
N VAL A 166 -7.96 18.43 -9.56
CA VAL A 166 -8.18 18.20 -8.13
C VAL A 166 -7.73 19.44 -7.35
N PRO A 167 -8.58 20.02 -6.47
CA PRO A 167 -8.21 21.17 -5.64
C PRO A 167 -7.13 20.81 -4.61
N GLU A 168 -6.48 21.85 -4.06
CA GLU A 168 -5.56 21.66 -2.94
C GLU A 168 -6.35 21.35 -1.66
N SER A 169 -5.70 20.73 -0.67
CA SER A 169 -6.32 20.44 0.61
C SER A 169 -6.68 21.73 1.37
N PRO A 170 -7.95 21.97 1.74
CA PRO A 170 -8.35 23.14 2.55
C PRO A 170 -7.54 23.23 3.84
N ARG A 171 -7.28 22.08 4.48
CA ARG A 171 -6.52 22.00 5.71
C ARG A 171 -5.06 22.43 5.53
N TRP A 172 -4.44 22.03 4.42
CA TRP A 172 -3.09 22.47 4.09
C TRP A 172 -3.04 23.99 3.86
N LEU A 173 -4.05 24.53 3.18
CA LEU A 173 -4.18 25.98 2.92
C LEU A 173 -4.32 26.76 4.25
N PHE A 174 -5.17 26.32 5.18
CA PHE A 174 -5.30 26.92 6.51
C PHE A 174 -3.99 26.94 7.30
N ILE A 175 -3.25 25.83 7.32
CA ILE A 175 -1.98 25.74 8.04
C ILE A 175 -0.93 26.71 7.45
N HIS A 176 -1.05 27.03 6.15
CA HIS A 176 -0.13 27.92 5.43
C HIS A 176 -0.62 29.38 5.32
N GLY A 177 -1.67 29.74 6.06
CA GLY A 177 -2.20 31.12 6.09
C GLY A 177 -2.94 31.55 4.81
N ARG A 178 -3.46 30.59 4.03
CA ARG A 178 -4.28 30.81 2.83
C ARG A 178 -5.76 30.56 3.14
N ASP A 179 -6.26 31.26 4.14
CA ASP A 179 -7.58 30.99 4.73
C ASP A 179 -8.73 31.23 3.74
N GLU A 180 -8.66 32.32 2.95
CA GLU A 180 -9.69 32.65 1.96
C GLU A 180 -9.86 31.57 0.89
N GLU A 181 -8.76 31.01 0.39
CA GLU A 181 -8.80 29.93 -0.59
C GLU A 181 -9.33 28.62 0.02
N ALA A 182 -8.95 28.35 1.27
CA ALA A 182 -9.45 27.18 1.99
C ALA A 182 -10.98 27.24 2.16
N GLU A 183 -11.49 28.40 2.59
CA GLU A 183 -12.93 28.63 2.75
C GLU A 183 -13.68 28.57 1.41
N GLN A 184 -13.07 29.08 0.33
CA GLN A 184 -13.67 28.98 -1.00
C GLN A 184 -13.84 27.52 -1.42
N ILE A 185 -12.80 26.68 -1.28
CA ILE A 185 -12.85 25.26 -1.66
C ILE A 185 -13.88 24.52 -0.81
N VAL A 186 -13.95 24.81 0.50
CA VAL A 186 -14.95 24.20 1.39
C VAL A 186 -16.36 24.57 0.93
N ARG A 187 -16.64 25.85 0.64
CA ARG A 187 -17.93 26.29 0.11
C ARG A 187 -18.30 25.60 -1.20
N GLU A 188 -17.36 25.49 -2.15
CA GLU A 188 -17.59 24.80 -3.41
C GLU A 188 -17.97 23.32 -3.21
N ILE A 189 -17.33 22.64 -2.22
CA ILE A 189 -17.66 21.26 -1.86
C ILE A 189 -19.06 21.18 -1.21
N GLU A 190 -19.37 22.08 -0.29
CA GLU A 190 -20.65 22.13 0.41
C GLU A 190 -21.80 22.38 -0.58
N GLU A 191 -21.67 23.37 -1.46
CA GLU A 191 -22.64 23.68 -2.51
C GLU A 191 -22.84 22.50 -3.47
N ALA A 192 -21.77 21.79 -3.86
CA ALA A 192 -21.86 20.61 -4.70
C ALA A 192 -22.65 19.50 -4.01
N VAL A 193 -22.36 19.23 -2.73
CA VAL A 193 -23.07 18.19 -1.95
C VAL A 193 -24.54 18.55 -1.74
N GLU A 194 -24.86 19.81 -1.44
CA GLU A 194 -26.25 20.28 -1.30
C GLU A 194 -27.03 20.18 -2.61
N SER A 195 -26.39 20.53 -3.73
CA SER A 195 -27.01 20.43 -5.06
C SER A 195 -27.27 18.99 -5.47
N GLU A 196 -26.36 18.06 -5.16
CA GLU A 196 -26.52 16.63 -5.49
C GLU A 196 -27.52 15.92 -4.55
N THR A 197 -27.53 16.28 -3.27
CA THR A 197 -28.41 15.62 -2.28
C THR A 197 -29.79 16.25 -2.19
N GLY A 198 -29.95 17.49 -2.65
CA GLY A 198 -31.18 18.29 -2.51
C GLY A 198 -31.53 18.62 -1.06
N LYS A 199 -30.56 18.51 -0.15
CA LYS A 199 -30.73 18.75 1.28
C LYS A 199 -29.62 19.66 1.81
N PRO A 200 -29.96 20.62 2.69
CA PRO A 200 -28.95 21.42 3.37
C PRO A 200 -28.06 20.51 4.24
N LEU A 201 -26.79 20.87 4.35
CA LEU A 201 -25.88 20.19 5.25
C LEU A 201 -26.28 20.42 6.70
N PRO A 202 -26.18 19.40 7.58
CA PRO A 202 -26.42 19.58 9.00
C PRO A 202 -25.42 20.57 9.60
N GLU A 203 -25.88 21.40 10.54
CA GLU A 203 -24.98 22.27 11.30
C GLU A 203 -23.92 21.43 12.05
N PRO A 204 -22.68 21.92 12.18
CA PRO A 204 -21.62 21.20 12.88
C PRO A 204 -21.99 20.98 14.35
N ASP A 205 -21.99 19.73 14.80
CA ASP A 205 -22.20 19.37 16.20
C ASP A 205 -20.91 19.62 17.00
N GLY A 206 -20.94 20.50 17.99
CA GLY A 206 -19.89 20.72 18.95
C GLY A 206 -19.16 22.07 18.86
N PRO A 207 -18.35 22.41 19.86
CA PRO A 207 -17.60 23.66 19.88
C PRO A 207 -16.48 23.64 18.84
N PRO A 208 -16.13 24.79 18.22
CA PRO A 208 -15.06 24.88 17.24
C PRO A 208 -13.73 24.50 17.87
N LEU A 209 -13.03 23.54 17.25
CA LEU A 209 -11.68 23.11 17.65
C LEU A 209 -10.67 24.22 17.34
N LYS A 210 -10.03 24.77 18.37
CA LYS A 210 -8.88 25.67 18.18
C LYS A 210 -7.66 24.87 17.81
N ILE A 211 -7.31 24.84 16.54
CA ILE A 211 -6.10 24.19 16.02
C ILE A 211 -4.98 25.23 16.00
N ARG A 212 -3.87 24.97 16.75
CA ARG A 212 -2.67 25.78 16.62
C ARG A 212 -1.97 25.43 15.31
N GLN A 213 -1.59 26.45 14.54
CA GLN A 213 -0.71 26.30 13.40
C GLN A 213 0.65 25.78 13.89
N ARG A 214 1.03 24.57 13.49
CA ARG A 214 2.33 23.98 13.82
C ARG A 214 3.15 23.86 12.55
N HIS A 215 4.35 24.42 12.56
CA HIS A 215 5.31 24.23 11.47
C HIS A 215 5.77 22.77 11.45
N ALA A 216 6.13 22.28 10.26
CA ALA A 216 6.43 20.89 9.90
C ALA A 216 7.02 20.02 11.03
N ILE A 217 6.39 18.86 11.28
CA ILE A 217 6.86 17.84 12.21
C ILE A 217 7.92 16.98 11.50
N SER A 218 9.06 16.74 12.14
CA SER A 218 10.13 15.90 11.56
C SER A 218 9.82 14.41 11.73
N PHE A 219 10.33 13.56 10.82
CA PHE A 219 10.23 12.10 10.96
C PHE A 219 10.83 11.57 12.26
N LEU A 220 11.86 12.22 12.80
CA LEU A 220 12.45 11.87 14.09
C LEU A 220 11.47 12.12 15.23
N GLU A 221 10.71 13.20 15.18
CA GLU A 221 9.68 13.52 16.18
C GLU A 221 8.53 12.50 16.12
N ILE A 222 8.13 12.08 14.92
CA ILE A 222 7.14 11.01 14.75
C ILE A 222 7.65 9.69 15.30
N ALA A 223 8.88 9.31 14.98
CA ALA A 223 9.49 8.12 15.54
C ALA A 223 9.51 8.19 17.06
N LYS A 224 9.85 9.34 17.64
CA LYS A 224 9.82 9.56 19.09
C LYS A 224 8.41 9.43 19.65
N VAL A 225 7.41 10.06 19.04
CA VAL A 225 6.00 9.94 19.45
C VAL A 225 5.53 8.48 19.35
N ALA A 226 5.81 7.80 18.24
CA ALA A 226 5.40 6.43 18.03
C ALA A 226 6.06 5.46 19.02
N PHE A 227 7.38 5.53 19.21
CA PHE A 227 8.10 4.53 20.01
C PHE A 227 8.23 4.89 21.50
N VAL A 228 8.13 6.17 21.86
CA VAL A 228 8.21 6.59 23.25
C VAL A 228 6.82 6.78 23.87
N ARG A 229 5.90 7.48 23.16
CA ARG A 229 4.57 7.77 23.70
C ARG A 229 3.57 6.63 23.45
N TYR A 230 3.64 5.98 22.27
CA TYR A 230 2.72 4.93 21.87
C TYR A 230 3.40 3.62 21.42
N PRO A 231 4.31 3.01 22.24
CA PRO A 231 5.13 1.87 21.82
C PRO A 231 4.32 0.65 21.38
N ARG A 232 3.19 0.37 22.05
CA ARG A 232 2.29 -0.74 21.67
C ARG A 232 1.66 -0.52 20.30
N ARG A 233 1.28 0.72 19.98
CA ARG A 233 0.72 1.06 18.65
C ARG A 233 1.80 1.01 17.57
N ALA A 234 3.04 1.37 17.90
CA ALA A 234 4.17 1.27 16.98
C ALA A 234 4.47 -0.19 16.62
N VAL A 235 4.50 -1.10 17.61
CA VAL A 235 4.68 -2.54 17.37
C VAL A 235 3.54 -3.09 16.52
N LEU A 236 2.30 -2.71 16.80
CA LEU A 236 1.13 -3.10 16.04
C LEU A 236 1.26 -2.66 14.57
N GLY A 237 1.47 -1.37 14.33
CA GLY A 237 1.61 -0.83 12.96
C GLY A 237 2.73 -1.50 12.17
N LEU A 238 3.92 -1.68 12.78
CA LEU A 238 5.04 -2.37 12.13
C LEU A 238 4.70 -3.83 11.81
N ALA A 239 4.10 -4.57 12.75
CA ALA A 239 3.76 -5.97 12.54
C ALA A 239 2.80 -6.14 11.36
N LEU A 240 1.75 -5.31 11.28
CA LEU A 240 0.78 -5.35 10.19
C LEU A 240 1.44 -5.02 8.84
N PHE A 241 2.24 -3.94 8.76
CA PHE A 241 2.91 -3.58 7.51
C PHE A 241 3.97 -4.60 7.08
N ILE A 242 4.77 -5.15 8.00
CA ILE A 242 5.77 -6.19 7.70
C ILE A 242 5.06 -7.45 7.21
N GLY A 243 4.02 -7.90 7.93
CA GLY A 243 3.28 -9.11 7.60
C GLY A 243 2.73 -9.11 6.18
N GLN A 244 1.95 -8.08 5.86
CA GLN A 244 1.35 -7.97 4.53
C GLN A 244 2.41 -7.72 3.45
N ALA A 245 3.41 -6.85 3.69
CA ALA A 245 4.39 -6.47 2.67
C ALA A 245 5.27 -7.65 2.25
N PHE A 246 5.66 -8.52 3.17
CA PHE A 246 6.47 -9.71 2.87
C PHE A 246 5.74 -10.64 1.89
N LEU A 247 4.53 -11.04 2.23
CA LEU A 247 3.77 -12.00 1.43
C LEU A 247 3.34 -11.39 0.09
N TYR A 248 2.78 -10.18 0.13
CA TYR A 248 2.29 -9.51 -1.08
C TYR A 248 3.40 -9.27 -2.10
N ASN A 249 4.49 -8.65 -1.67
CA ASN A 249 5.57 -8.33 -2.61
C ASN A 249 6.32 -9.58 -3.06
N GLY A 250 6.54 -10.55 -2.15
CA GLY A 250 7.13 -11.84 -2.49
C GLY A 250 6.39 -12.53 -3.62
N VAL A 251 5.07 -12.68 -3.49
CA VAL A 251 4.22 -13.31 -4.50
C VAL A 251 4.06 -12.42 -5.72
N THR A 252 3.69 -11.15 -5.57
CA THR A 252 3.37 -10.26 -6.69
C THR A 252 4.47 -10.19 -7.74
N PHE A 253 5.73 -10.09 -7.31
CA PHE A 253 6.84 -9.93 -8.23
C PHE A 253 7.34 -11.26 -8.81
N ASN A 254 7.18 -12.36 -8.09
CA ASN A 254 7.74 -13.65 -8.47
C ASN A 254 6.71 -14.65 -9.03
N LEU A 255 5.39 -14.36 -8.97
CA LEU A 255 4.34 -15.29 -9.39
C LEU A 255 4.51 -15.78 -10.84
N GLY A 256 4.85 -14.88 -11.77
CA GLY A 256 5.04 -15.26 -13.15
C GLY A 256 6.23 -16.23 -13.33
N THR A 257 7.34 -15.94 -12.69
CA THR A 257 8.52 -16.82 -12.69
C THR A 257 8.22 -18.18 -12.05
N LEU A 258 7.48 -18.18 -10.92
CA LEU A 258 7.08 -19.39 -10.23
C LEU A 258 6.17 -20.28 -11.11
N LEU A 259 5.18 -19.68 -11.79
CA LEU A 259 4.30 -20.39 -12.71
C LEU A 259 5.06 -20.98 -13.89
N SER A 260 6.02 -20.23 -14.42
CA SER A 260 6.84 -20.69 -15.55
C SER A 260 7.79 -21.82 -15.13
N GLU A 261 8.51 -21.65 -14.01
CA GLU A 261 9.55 -22.59 -13.56
C GLU A 261 8.97 -23.93 -13.06
N PHE A 262 7.91 -23.89 -12.23
CA PHE A 262 7.41 -25.09 -11.57
C PHE A 262 6.17 -25.70 -12.21
N TYR A 263 5.46 -24.97 -13.08
CA TYR A 263 4.26 -25.46 -13.76
C TYR A 263 4.37 -25.41 -15.28
N GLY A 264 5.49 -24.93 -15.84
CA GLY A 264 5.70 -24.87 -17.29
C GLY A 264 4.74 -23.93 -18.01
N VAL A 265 4.18 -22.94 -17.30
CA VAL A 265 3.25 -21.96 -17.90
C VAL A 265 4.03 -21.05 -18.84
N GLN A 266 3.62 -21.00 -20.10
CA GLN A 266 4.18 -20.09 -21.07
C GLN A 266 4.02 -18.62 -20.62
N SER A 267 5.06 -17.80 -20.80
CA SER A 267 5.06 -16.41 -20.38
C SER A 267 3.91 -15.58 -20.92
N ALA A 268 3.46 -15.87 -22.15
CA ALA A 268 2.28 -15.22 -22.75
C ALA A 268 0.97 -15.52 -22.02
N LYS A 269 0.87 -16.66 -21.31
CA LYS A 269 -0.33 -17.07 -20.56
C LYS A 269 -0.30 -16.67 -19.09
N VAL A 270 0.84 -16.27 -18.55
CA VAL A 270 1.00 -15.83 -17.15
C VAL A 270 0.01 -14.73 -16.77
N PRO A 271 -0.25 -13.70 -17.60
CA PRO A 271 -1.20 -12.64 -17.26
C PRO A 271 -2.63 -13.15 -16.99
N LEU A 272 -3.05 -14.27 -17.58
CA LEU A 272 -4.38 -14.85 -17.30
C LEU A 272 -4.52 -15.25 -15.82
N PHE A 273 -3.49 -15.82 -15.25
CA PHE A 273 -3.45 -16.19 -13.82
C PHE A 273 -3.41 -14.94 -12.93
N PHE A 274 -2.73 -13.87 -13.38
CA PHE A 274 -2.72 -12.59 -12.69
C PHE A 274 -4.10 -11.91 -12.66
N ILE A 275 -4.90 -12.04 -13.73
CA ILE A 275 -6.28 -11.50 -13.77
C ILE A 275 -7.10 -12.14 -12.64
N LEU A 276 -7.10 -13.47 -12.54
CA LEU A 276 -7.85 -14.18 -11.50
C LEU A 276 -7.39 -13.81 -10.11
N TRP A 277 -6.08 -13.78 -9.89
CA TRP A 277 -5.50 -13.38 -8.63
C TRP A 277 -5.82 -11.92 -8.27
N ALA A 278 -5.73 -11.00 -9.21
CA ALA A 278 -6.06 -9.59 -9.00
C ALA A 278 -7.55 -9.38 -8.71
N LEU A 279 -8.43 -10.08 -9.41
CA LEU A 279 -9.88 -10.02 -9.14
C LEU A 279 -10.21 -10.55 -7.73
N SER A 280 -9.56 -11.62 -7.27
CA SER A 280 -9.75 -12.10 -5.90
C SER A 280 -9.31 -11.06 -4.87
N ASN A 281 -8.21 -10.37 -5.10
CA ASN A 281 -7.71 -9.30 -4.24
C ASN A 281 -8.65 -8.07 -4.22
N PHE A 282 -9.32 -7.76 -5.32
CA PHE A 282 -10.35 -6.71 -5.36
C PHE A 282 -11.60 -7.11 -4.60
N LEU A 283 -12.06 -8.36 -4.80
CA LEU A 283 -13.29 -8.85 -4.16
C LEU A 283 -13.17 -8.95 -2.63
N GLY A 284 -11.98 -9.19 -2.09
CA GLY A 284 -11.76 -9.25 -0.64
C GLY A 284 -12.21 -7.97 0.09
N PRO A 285 -11.60 -6.80 -0.17
CA PRO A 285 -12.02 -5.53 0.43
C PRO A 285 -13.46 -5.16 0.12
N LEU A 286 -13.93 -5.44 -1.10
CA LEU A 286 -15.29 -5.13 -1.53
C LEU A 286 -16.35 -5.86 -0.70
N LEU A 287 -16.17 -7.16 -0.50
CA LEU A 287 -17.15 -8.02 0.19
C LEU A 287 -16.96 -8.01 1.71
N LEU A 288 -15.72 -8.00 2.19
CA LEU A 288 -15.41 -8.05 3.62
C LEU A 288 -15.35 -6.66 4.27
N GLY A 289 -15.20 -5.58 3.50
CA GLY A 289 -14.98 -4.23 4.02
C GLY A 289 -16.06 -3.76 5.01
N ARG A 290 -17.34 -4.09 4.75
CA ARG A 290 -18.44 -3.75 5.68
C ARG A 290 -18.28 -4.42 7.06
N LEU A 291 -17.68 -5.59 7.11
CA LEU A 291 -17.50 -6.32 8.37
C LEU A 291 -16.51 -5.62 9.31
N PHE A 292 -15.56 -4.85 8.77
CA PHE A 292 -14.64 -4.06 9.58
C PHE A 292 -15.34 -2.93 10.34
N ASP A 293 -16.47 -2.42 9.85
CA ASP A 293 -17.28 -1.40 10.52
C ASP A 293 -18.36 -2.00 11.43
N THR A 294 -18.79 -3.24 11.20
CA THR A 294 -19.93 -3.85 11.90
C THR A 294 -19.53 -4.94 12.90
N VAL A 295 -18.54 -5.77 12.58
CA VAL A 295 -17.98 -6.79 13.49
C VAL A 295 -16.87 -6.19 14.34
N GLY A 296 -16.13 -5.24 13.76
CA GLY A 296 -15.07 -4.48 14.41
C GLY A 296 -13.70 -4.64 13.76
N ARG A 297 -12.83 -3.66 14.00
CA ARG A 297 -11.47 -3.60 13.44
C ARG A 297 -10.63 -4.78 13.90
N LYS A 298 -10.46 -4.90 15.23
CA LYS A 298 -9.60 -5.92 15.85
C LYS A 298 -9.96 -7.34 15.45
N PRO A 299 -11.22 -7.83 15.57
CA PRO A 299 -11.55 -9.20 15.18
C PRO A 299 -11.37 -9.44 13.68
N MET A 300 -11.72 -8.49 12.83
CA MET A 300 -11.62 -8.65 11.38
C MET A 300 -10.18 -8.66 10.89
N ILE A 301 -9.32 -7.77 11.42
CA ILE A 301 -7.89 -7.76 11.08
C ILE A 301 -7.23 -9.05 11.55
N THR A 302 -7.48 -9.48 12.80
CA THR A 302 -6.98 -10.76 13.32
C THR A 302 -7.40 -11.93 12.43
N LEU A 303 -8.70 -12.01 12.09
CA LEU A 303 -9.24 -13.09 11.26
C LEU A 303 -8.63 -13.10 9.86
N THR A 304 -8.48 -11.95 9.23
CA THR A 304 -7.93 -11.86 7.87
C THR A 304 -6.44 -12.20 7.83
N TYR A 305 -5.65 -11.79 8.81
CA TYR A 305 -4.22 -12.13 8.89
C TYR A 305 -4.00 -13.61 9.22
N ILE A 306 -4.65 -14.14 10.25
CA ILE A 306 -4.50 -15.55 10.63
C ILE A 306 -5.16 -16.47 9.59
N GLY A 307 -6.34 -16.11 9.08
CA GLY A 307 -7.04 -16.89 8.07
C GLY A 307 -6.26 -16.97 6.76
N SER A 308 -5.63 -15.85 6.33
CA SER A 308 -4.75 -15.88 5.16
C SER A 308 -3.48 -16.69 5.40
N ALA A 309 -2.88 -16.63 6.62
CA ALA A 309 -1.74 -17.47 6.97
C ALA A 309 -2.07 -18.97 6.86
N VAL A 310 -3.22 -19.40 7.38
CA VAL A 310 -3.70 -20.78 7.25
C VAL A 310 -3.90 -21.16 5.77
N ALA A 311 -4.51 -20.28 4.98
CA ALA A 311 -4.71 -20.52 3.54
C ALA A 311 -3.38 -20.61 2.78
N VAL A 312 -2.36 -19.82 3.18
CA VAL A 312 -1.00 -19.89 2.59
C VAL A 312 -0.29 -21.19 3.01
N VAL A 313 -0.53 -21.72 4.21
CA VAL A 313 -0.03 -23.07 4.59
C VAL A 313 -0.65 -24.15 3.69
N VAL A 314 -1.96 -24.07 3.44
CA VAL A 314 -2.64 -24.99 2.50
C VAL A 314 -2.03 -24.85 1.10
N LEU A 315 -1.75 -23.62 0.65
CA LEU A 315 -1.07 -23.36 -0.62
C LEU A 315 0.32 -24.01 -0.66
N ALA A 316 1.10 -23.88 0.43
CA ALA A 316 2.41 -24.50 0.54
C ALA A 316 2.35 -26.03 0.42
N VAL A 317 1.36 -26.65 1.05
CA VAL A 317 1.13 -28.10 0.96
C VAL A 317 0.74 -28.52 -0.48
N VAL A 318 -0.21 -27.81 -1.11
CA VAL A 318 -0.63 -28.06 -2.50
C VAL A 318 0.54 -27.91 -3.46
N PHE A 319 1.37 -26.88 -3.25
CA PHE A 319 2.55 -26.63 -4.05
C PHE A 319 3.63 -27.73 -3.85
N ALA A 320 3.92 -28.11 -2.61
CA ALA A 320 4.87 -29.17 -2.27
C ALA A 320 4.47 -30.53 -2.85
N ALA A 321 3.20 -30.89 -2.66
CA ALA A 321 2.66 -32.17 -3.14
C ALA A 321 2.47 -32.24 -4.66
N HIS A 322 2.71 -31.12 -5.39
CA HIS A 322 2.43 -31.01 -6.83
C HIS A 322 1.00 -31.42 -7.20
N THR A 323 0.06 -31.20 -6.29
CA THR A 323 -1.32 -31.65 -6.44
C THR A 323 -2.06 -30.72 -7.42
N GLY A 324 -2.59 -31.28 -8.47
CA GLY A 324 -3.26 -30.55 -9.54
C GLY A 324 -2.28 -29.75 -10.40
N GLY A 325 -2.80 -28.92 -11.28
CA GLY A 325 -1.99 -28.09 -12.17
C GLY A 325 -1.91 -26.62 -11.71
N PRO A 326 -1.46 -25.72 -12.58
CA PRO A 326 -1.35 -24.30 -12.30
C PRO A 326 -2.70 -23.68 -11.92
N TRP A 327 -3.81 -24.21 -12.40
CA TRP A 327 -5.17 -23.77 -12.03
C TRP A 327 -5.54 -24.06 -10.59
N THR A 328 -5.16 -25.23 -10.08
CA THR A 328 -5.36 -25.57 -8.65
C THR A 328 -4.53 -24.66 -7.77
N PHE A 329 -3.25 -24.44 -8.14
CA PHE A 329 -2.38 -23.54 -7.43
C PHE A 329 -2.94 -22.11 -7.37
N ILE A 330 -3.37 -21.55 -8.50
CA ILE A 330 -3.89 -20.18 -8.54
C ILE A 330 -5.24 -20.06 -7.82
N ALA A 331 -6.08 -21.09 -7.84
CA ALA A 331 -7.35 -21.09 -7.10
C ALA A 331 -7.12 -21.00 -5.59
N VAL A 332 -6.20 -21.81 -5.04
CA VAL A 332 -5.84 -21.74 -3.61
C VAL A 332 -5.17 -20.42 -3.26
N LEU A 333 -4.27 -19.94 -4.14
CA LEU A 333 -3.65 -18.63 -3.99
C LEU A 333 -4.70 -17.51 -3.99
N ALA A 334 -5.69 -17.56 -4.87
CA ALA A 334 -6.76 -16.59 -4.95
C ALA A 334 -7.61 -16.55 -3.67
N VAL A 335 -7.92 -17.69 -3.07
CA VAL A 335 -8.61 -17.76 -1.77
C VAL A 335 -7.76 -17.13 -0.66
N ALA A 336 -6.47 -17.46 -0.60
CA ALA A 336 -5.57 -16.89 0.41
C ALA A 336 -5.49 -15.37 0.29
N PHE A 337 -5.37 -14.85 -0.92
CA PHE A 337 -5.25 -13.43 -1.17
C PHE A 337 -6.58 -12.66 -1.16
N PHE A 338 -7.70 -13.32 -1.40
CA PHE A 338 -9.02 -12.76 -1.12
C PHE A 338 -9.16 -12.36 0.36
N ILE A 339 -8.71 -13.22 1.27
CA ILE A 339 -8.73 -12.94 2.71
C ILE A 339 -7.65 -11.90 3.06
N ALA A 340 -6.43 -12.09 2.57
CA ALA A 340 -5.29 -11.23 2.88
C ALA A 340 -5.47 -9.79 2.41
N SER A 341 -6.17 -9.55 1.29
CA SER A 341 -6.30 -8.21 0.71
C SER A 341 -7.12 -7.26 1.57
N ALA A 342 -8.15 -7.76 2.25
CA ALA A 342 -8.91 -6.98 3.22
C ALA A 342 -8.04 -6.60 4.43
N GLY A 343 -7.23 -7.54 4.94
CA GLY A 343 -6.27 -7.28 6.01
C GLY A 343 -5.16 -6.32 5.61
N ALA A 344 -4.63 -6.43 4.39
CA ALA A 344 -3.58 -5.54 3.88
C ALA A 344 -4.06 -4.07 3.79
N SER A 345 -5.27 -3.85 3.28
CA SER A 345 -5.88 -2.52 3.27
C SER A 345 -6.12 -2.00 4.69
N ALA A 346 -6.53 -2.87 5.62
CA ALA A 346 -6.78 -2.49 7.00
C ALA A 346 -5.51 -2.07 7.77
N ALA A 347 -4.30 -2.44 7.33
CA ALA A 347 -3.07 -1.96 7.94
C ALA A 347 -2.91 -0.43 7.83
N TYR A 348 -3.26 0.14 6.66
CA TYR A 348 -3.28 1.59 6.46
C TYR A 348 -4.34 2.25 7.32
N LEU A 349 -5.56 1.72 7.30
CA LEU A 349 -6.68 2.20 8.10
C LEU A 349 -6.33 2.19 9.59
N THR A 350 -5.73 1.12 10.10
CA THR A 350 -5.35 1.01 11.52
C THR A 350 -4.36 2.12 11.90
N VAL A 351 -3.28 2.31 11.14
CA VAL A 351 -2.29 3.34 11.45
C VAL A 351 -2.89 4.74 11.36
N SER A 352 -3.80 4.98 10.40
CA SER A 352 -4.47 6.28 10.27
C SER A 352 -5.38 6.59 11.46
N GLU A 353 -6.03 5.60 12.04
CA GLU A 353 -6.97 5.76 13.15
C GLU A 353 -6.30 5.86 14.52
N ILE A 354 -5.15 5.18 14.74
CA ILE A 354 -4.56 5.05 16.09
C ILE A 354 -3.49 6.10 16.43
N PHE A 355 -3.11 6.97 15.48
CA PHE A 355 -2.14 8.04 15.73
C PHE A 355 -2.82 9.42 15.69
N PRO A 356 -2.28 10.41 16.47
CA PRO A 356 -2.82 11.77 16.52
C PRO A 356 -2.96 12.40 15.14
N MET A 357 -3.99 13.22 14.98
CA MET A 357 -4.34 13.85 13.69
C MET A 357 -3.18 14.64 13.07
N GLU A 358 -2.41 15.33 13.90
CA GLU A 358 -1.28 16.16 13.45
C GLU A 358 -0.11 15.35 12.88
N THR A 359 0.01 14.08 13.29
CA THR A 359 1.10 13.20 12.85
C THR A 359 0.65 12.10 11.89
N ARG A 360 -0.65 12.01 11.58
CA ARG A 360 -1.25 10.87 10.87
C ARG A 360 -0.62 10.57 9.53
N ALA A 361 -0.56 11.54 8.62
CA ALA A 361 -0.01 11.33 7.28
C ALA A 361 1.46 10.87 7.33
N LEU A 362 2.23 11.48 8.22
CA LEU A 362 3.63 11.12 8.44
C LEU A 362 3.79 9.78 9.16
N ALA A 363 2.87 9.42 10.07
CA ALA A 363 2.85 8.10 10.70
C ALA A 363 2.56 7.01 9.66
N ILE A 364 1.56 7.20 8.80
CA ILE A 364 1.29 6.28 7.69
C ILE A 364 2.55 6.14 6.82
N ALA A 365 3.16 7.25 6.40
CA ALA A 365 4.37 7.24 5.58
C ALA A 365 5.53 6.52 6.28
N PHE A 366 5.72 6.75 7.57
CA PHE A 366 6.77 6.10 8.38
C PHE A 366 6.56 4.59 8.50
N PHE A 367 5.37 4.16 8.93
CA PHE A 367 5.08 2.73 9.11
C PHE A 367 5.04 1.99 7.77
N TYR A 368 4.52 2.62 6.72
CA TYR A 368 4.62 2.10 5.36
C TYR A 368 6.09 1.95 4.95
N ALA A 369 6.91 3.00 5.05
CA ALA A 369 8.30 2.95 4.61
C ALA A 369 9.11 1.91 5.38
N VAL A 370 9.03 1.89 6.72
CA VAL A 370 9.81 0.97 7.55
C VAL A 370 9.29 -0.47 7.43
N GLY A 371 7.98 -0.67 7.55
CA GLY A 371 7.38 -2.00 7.46
C GLY A 371 7.54 -2.63 6.07
N THR A 372 7.36 -1.82 5.02
CA THR A 372 7.56 -2.26 3.63
C THR A 372 9.05 -2.43 3.31
N ALA A 373 9.97 -1.63 3.88
CA ALA A 373 11.40 -1.88 3.73
C ALA A 373 11.79 -3.25 4.32
N ILE A 374 11.29 -3.59 5.49
CA ILE A 374 11.61 -4.87 6.13
C ILE A 374 10.94 -6.04 5.38
N GLY A 375 9.60 -6.03 5.27
CA GLY A 375 8.86 -7.14 4.68
C GLY A 375 8.91 -7.15 3.16
N GLY A 376 8.71 -5.99 2.53
CA GLY A 376 8.61 -5.87 1.08
C GLY A 376 9.93 -6.03 0.32
N ILE A 377 11.07 -5.74 0.94
CA ILE A 377 12.40 -6.00 0.35
C ILE A 377 12.77 -7.46 0.56
N SER A 378 12.64 -7.97 1.79
CA SER A 378 13.03 -9.35 2.11
C SER A 378 12.18 -10.40 1.40
N GLY A 379 10.87 -10.15 1.24
CA GLY A 379 9.96 -11.07 0.55
C GLY A 379 10.42 -11.41 -0.87
N PRO A 380 10.46 -10.45 -1.80
CA PRO A 380 10.89 -10.71 -3.19
C PRO A 380 12.30 -11.28 -3.30
N LEU A 381 13.24 -10.84 -2.46
CA LEU A 381 14.61 -11.39 -2.45
C LEU A 381 14.61 -12.87 -2.08
N LEU A 382 13.91 -13.23 -1.02
CA LEU A 382 13.81 -14.61 -0.56
C LEU A 382 13.12 -15.48 -1.61
N PHE A 383 11.95 -15.06 -2.11
CA PHE A 383 11.22 -15.77 -3.15
C PHE A 383 12.08 -15.95 -4.40
N GLY A 384 12.71 -14.88 -4.88
CA GLY A 384 13.55 -14.93 -6.07
C GLY A 384 14.74 -15.88 -5.93
N GLN A 385 15.41 -15.91 -4.77
CA GLN A 385 16.51 -16.83 -4.50
C GLN A 385 16.05 -18.28 -4.41
N LEU A 386 14.97 -18.55 -3.69
CA LEU A 386 14.43 -19.89 -3.51
C LEU A 386 13.89 -20.47 -4.82
N ILE A 387 13.24 -19.66 -5.65
CA ILE A 387 12.80 -20.06 -7.01
C ILE A 387 14.01 -20.31 -7.91
N ASN A 388 15.06 -19.48 -7.84
CA ASN A 388 16.28 -19.62 -8.66
C ASN A 388 17.04 -20.91 -8.38
N SER A 389 16.80 -21.59 -7.24
CA SER A 389 17.36 -22.91 -6.96
C SER A 389 16.84 -24.00 -7.91
N GLY A 390 15.72 -23.79 -8.58
CA GLY A 390 15.02 -24.77 -9.39
C GLY A 390 14.40 -25.93 -8.59
N GLN A 391 14.58 -25.94 -7.26
CA GLN A 391 14.09 -27.00 -6.37
C GLN A 391 12.76 -26.60 -5.73
N ARG A 392 11.73 -27.41 -5.96
CA ARG A 392 10.38 -27.16 -5.44
C ARG A 392 10.35 -27.14 -3.90
N GLU A 393 11.07 -28.03 -3.25
CA GLU A 393 11.18 -28.12 -1.79
C GLU A 393 11.76 -26.84 -1.19
N MET A 394 12.71 -26.21 -1.86
CA MET A 394 13.24 -24.91 -1.44
C MET A 394 12.21 -23.79 -1.66
N ALA A 395 11.52 -23.78 -2.79
CA ALA A 395 10.51 -22.78 -3.10
C ALA A 395 9.29 -22.83 -2.15
N VAL A 396 8.95 -24.00 -1.57
CA VAL A 396 7.91 -24.15 -0.54
C VAL A 396 8.17 -23.25 0.66
N TRP A 397 9.43 -23.10 1.08
CA TRP A 397 9.79 -22.26 2.23
C TRP A 397 9.41 -20.79 2.06
N SER A 398 9.28 -20.30 0.82
CA SER A 398 8.78 -18.95 0.56
C SER A 398 7.38 -18.76 1.14
N PHE A 399 6.49 -19.72 0.92
CA PHE A 399 5.12 -19.70 1.42
C PHE A 399 5.06 -19.96 2.92
N VAL A 400 5.85 -20.91 3.43
CA VAL A 400 5.89 -21.23 4.87
C VAL A 400 6.34 -20.00 5.68
N ILE A 401 7.42 -19.35 5.27
CA ILE A 401 7.90 -18.13 5.93
C ILE A 401 6.86 -17.01 5.82
N GLY A 402 6.25 -16.83 4.63
CA GLY A 402 5.17 -15.86 4.43
C GLY A 402 3.99 -16.10 5.37
N ALA A 403 3.56 -17.35 5.54
CA ALA A 403 2.50 -17.74 6.46
C ALA A 403 2.86 -17.43 7.92
N ILE A 404 4.10 -17.73 8.35
CA ILE A 404 4.58 -17.44 9.71
C ILE A 404 4.55 -15.93 9.97
N VAL A 405 5.07 -15.13 9.05
CA VAL A 405 5.13 -13.66 9.20
C VAL A 405 3.72 -13.06 9.27
N MET A 406 2.78 -13.55 8.43
CA MET A 406 1.37 -13.15 8.50
C MET A 406 0.71 -13.58 9.82
N ALA A 407 0.94 -14.81 10.27
CA ALA A 407 0.39 -15.31 11.54
C ALA A 407 0.91 -14.49 12.73
N VAL A 408 2.20 -14.17 12.78
CA VAL A 408 2.78 -13.31 13.83
C VAL A 408 2.10 -11.94 13.83
N ALA A 409 1.90 -11.32 12.68
CA ALA A 409 1.20 -10.04 12.59
C ALA A 409 -0.25 -10.14 13.10
N GLY A 410 -0.98 -11.21 12.75
CA GLY A 410 -2.33 -11.48 13.25
C GLY A 410 -2.38 -11.71 14.76
N LEU A 411 -1.38 -12.37 15.34
CA LEU A 411 -1.27 -12.56 16.80
C LEU A 411 -0.96 -11.24 17.52
N VAL A 412 -0.11 -10.39 16.92
CA VAL A 412 0.15 -9.03 17.45
C VAL A 412 -1.13 -8.21 17.44
N GLU A 413 -1.93 -8.28 16.36
CA GLU A 413 -3.25 -7.63 16.31
C GLU A 413 -4.19 -8.17 17.40
N LEU A 414 -4.22 -9.48 17.60
CA LEU A 414 -5.06 -10.12 18.63
C LEU A 414 -4.75 -9.58 20.03
N TRP A 415 -3.48 -9.29 20.32
CA TRP A 415 -3.05 -8.80 21.64
C TRP A 415 -3.08 -7.27 21.77
N LEU A 416 -2.61 -6.56 20.75
CA LEU A 416 -2.40 -5.11 20.81
C LEU A 416 -3.44 -4.32 20.00
N GLY A 417 -4.30 -4.99 19.24
CA GLY A 417 -5.30 -4.37 18.37
C GLY A 417 -6.28 -3.50 19.15
N ILE A 418 -6.67 -2.39 18.54
CA ILE A 418 -7.56 -1.37 19.09
C ILE A 418 -8.90 -1.44 18.39
N ALA A 419 -9.99 -1.43 19.17
CA ALA A 419 -11.36 -1.32 18.66
C ALA A 419 -11.63 0.14 18.28
N ALA A 420 -11.40 0.47 17.00
CA ALA A 420 -11.49 1.83 16.48
C ALA A 420 -12.76 2.06 15.62
N GLU A 421 -13.58 1.01 15.46
CA GLU A 421 -14.78 1.06 14.65
C GLU A 421 -15.77 2.13 15.14
N GLN A 422 -16.29 2.95 14.21
CA GLN A 422 -17.32 3.96 14.41
C GLN A 422 -17.01 5.00 15.49
N ARG A 423 -15.75 5.16 15.89
CA ARG A 423 -15.32 6.15 16.87
C ARG A 423 -14.73 7.39 16.19
N PRO A 424 -14.95 8.58 16.75
CA PRO A 424 -14.21 9.77 16.37
C PRO A 424 -12.72 9.56 16.57
N LEU A 425 -11.91 10.11 15.67
CA LEU A 425 -10.45 9.94 15.69
C LEU A 425 -9.82 10.61 16.92
N GLU A 426 -10.43 11.68 17.41
CA GLU A 426 -10.01 12.45 18.58
C GLU A 426 -10.11 11.64 19.87
N GLU A 427 -11.08 10.72 19.97
CA GLU A 427 -11.22 9.82 21.13
C GLU A 427 -10.16 8.72 21.14
N LEU A 428 -9.69 8.31 19.96
CA LEU A 428 -8.70 7.22 19.81
C LEU A 428 -7.27 7.70 20.08
N ALA A 429 -6.96 8.93 19.66
CA ALA A 429 -5.67 9.56 19.87
C ALA A 429 -5.86 11.05 20.07
N LEU A 430 -5.68 11.51 21.32
CA LEU A 430 -5.75 12.92 21.65
C LEU A 430 -4.78 13.74 20.79
N PRO A 431 -5.22 14.87 20.23
CA PRO A 431 -4.33 15.78 19.54
C PRO A 431 -3.14 16.15 20.42
N LEU A 432 -1.94 16.20 19.84
CA LEU A 432 -0.72 16.52 20.58
C LEU A 432 -0.80 17.89 21.27
N THR A 433 -1.50 18.84 20.66
CA THR A 433 -1.72 20.18 21.18
C THR A 433 -2.57 20.20 22.47
N VAL A 434 -3.54 19.29 22.61
CA VAL A 434 -4.36 19.14 23.82
C VAL A 434 -3.58 18.39 24.89
N ALA A 435 -2.87 17.33 24.52
CA ALA A 435 -2.09 16.54 25.45
C ALA A 435 -0.92 17.32 26.06
N ASP A 436 -0.25 18.19 25.28
CA ASP A 436 0.82 19.06 25.78
C ASP A 436 0.27 20.16 26.71
N ALA A 437 -1.01 20.55 26.60
CA ALA A 437 -1.65 21.49 27.52
C ALA A 437 -1.99 20.82 28.88
N GLU A 438 -2.45 19.56 28.87
CA GLU A 438 -2.73 18.82 30.10
C GLU A 438 -1.46 18.49 30.89
N ASP A 439 -0.33 18.21 30.20
CA ASP A 439 0.98 18.00 30.85
C ASP A 439 1.55 19.31 31.45
N GLN A 440 1.20 20.48 30.93
CA GLN A 440 1.60 21.78 31.45
C GLN A 440 0.73 22.25 32.63
N ASP A 441 -0.52 21.80 32.68
CA ASP A 441 -1.47 22.14 33.77
C ASP A 441 -1.38 21.18 34.98
N GLN A 442 -0.55 20.13 34.94
CA GLN A 442 -0.21 19.37 36.14
C GLN A 442 0.79 20.17 36.97
N PRO A 443 0.37 20.78 38.11
CA PRO A 443 1.31 21.48 38.99
C PRO A 443 2.35 20.49 39.48
N ALA A 444 3.62 20.91 39.51
CA ALA A 444 4.75 20.16 40.01
C ALA A 444 4.46 19.72 41.47
N GLN A 445 3.79 18.58 41.61
CA GLN A 445 3.62 17.93 42.90
C GLN A 445 4.96 17.26 43.25
N GLY A 446 5.80 17.96 44.02
CA GLY A 446 6.96 17.32 44.61
C GLY A 446 8.16 18.19 44.98
N GLN A 447 7.95 19.43 45.41
CA GLN A 447 8.93 20.05 46.28
C GLN A 447 8.31 20.24 47.68
N ARG A 448 8.48 19.24 48.56
CA ARG A 448 8.33 19.45 49.98
C ARG A 448 9.52 20.33 50.43
N PRO A 449 9.29 21.46 51.12
CA PRO A 449 10.36 22.18 51.76
C PRO A 449 10.86 21.32 52.93
N THR A 450 12.12 20.95 52.90
CA THR A 450 12.83 20.45 54.10
C THR A 450 13.01 21.63 55.03
N SER A 451 12.25 21.65 56.09
CA SER A 451 12.55 22.40 57.30
C SER A 451 13.49 21.65 58.18
#